data_fc1ea35ca36bdca225784530960d685a
#
_entry.id   fc1ea35ca36bdca225784530960d685a
#
_cell.length_a   1.000
_cell.length_b   1.000
_cell.length_c   1.000
_cell.angle_alpha   90.00
_cell.angle_beta   90.00
_cell.angle_gamma   90.00
#
_symmetry.space_group_name_H-M   'P 1'
#
loop_
_entity.id
_entity.type
_entity.pdbx_description
1 polymer ?
#
loop_
_entity_poly.entity_id
_entity_poly.type
_entity_poly.pdbx_seq_one_letter_code
_entity_poly.pdbx_strand_id
1 'polypeptide(L)'
;MKTYALYAIGNALVDTEYDVQDEQLNVMGVSKGHMTLVDAPARQNLLAQLDGYHARQTGGGSAGNTVVAFAQFGGSAFYSCRVADDALGHFYADDLHTNGVDSNLTQPHQGLATGATTGSCLVLVTPDAERTMCTYLGTTADLDEKALNLDAIASAGVYYMEGYLAASQTGLA
;
A
#
# COMPACT_ATOMS: atom_id res chain seq x y z
N MET A 1 -5.31 6.62 -27.60
CA MET A 1 -5.69 6.33 -26.21
C MET A 1 -4.96 5.05 -25.83
N LYS A 2 -4.25 5.01 -24.71
CA LYS A 2 -3.57 3.79 -24.26
C LYS A 2 -4.62 2.79 -23.80
N THR A 3 -4.50 1.53 -24.19
CA THR A 3 -5.40 0.45 -23.77
C THR A 3 -4.73 -0.37 -22.68
N TYR A 4 -5.49 -0.74 -21.67
CA TYR A 4 -5.02 -1.55 -20.54
C TYR A 4 -5.65 -2.94 -20.58
N ALA A 5 -4.86 -3.96 -20.34
CA ALA A 5 -5.39 -5.29 -20.13
C ALA A 5 -6.04 -5.41 -18.73
N LEU A 6 -5.49 -4.69 -17.74
CA LEU A 6 -5.96 -4.70 -16.37
C LEU A 6 -6.12 -3.27 -15.84
N TYR A 7 -7.28 -2.96 -15.28
CA TYR A 7 -7.50 -1.82 -14.40
C TYR A 7 -7.73 -2.32 -12.97
N ALA A 8 -7.02 -1.76 -12.02
CA ALA A 8 -7.20 -2.15 -10.62
C ALA A 8 -7.44 -0.95 -9.71
N ILE A 9 -8.13 -1.21 -8.59
CA ILE A 9 -8.36 -0.25 -7.51
C ILE A 9 -8.15 -0.94 -6.16
N GLY A 10 -7.46 -0.27 -5.23
CA GLY A 10 -7.19 -0.83 -3.91
C GLY A 10 -6.35 0.06 -3.02
N ASN A 11 -6.09 -0.45 -1.82
CA ASN A 11 -5.28 0.23 -0.82
C ASN A 11 -3.80 0.24 -1.22
N ALA A 12 -3.21 1.44 -1.25
CA ALA A 12 -1.79 1.64 -1.43
C ALA A 12 -1.11 1.67 -0.06
N LEU A 13 -0.26 0.69 0.20
CA LEU A 13 0.48 0.54 1.45
C LEU A 13 1.97 0.42 1.15
N VAL A 14 2.82 1.05 1.97
CA VAL A 14 4.26 0.76 1.95
C VAL A 14 4.54 -0.26 3.05
N ASP A 15 4.98 -1.45 2.65
CA ASP A 15 5.43 -2.48 3.58
C ASP A 15 6.85 -2.14 4.03
N THR A 16 7.06 -2.06 5.34
CA THR A 16 8.38 -1.88 5.95
C THR A 16 8.69 -3.09 6.81
N GLU A 17 9.63 -3.90 6.35
CA GLU A 17 9.99 -5.17 6.97
C GLU A 17 11.16 -4.99 7.94
N TYR A 18 11.03 -5.59 9.13
CA TYR A 18 12.01 -5.60 10.22
C TYR A 18 12.25 -7.02 10.70
N ASP A 19 13.51 -7.43 10.81
CA ASP A 19 13.88 -8.68 11.46
C ASP A 19 13.87 -8.46 12.98
N VAL A 20 13.03 -9.22 13.70
CA VAL A 20 12.84 -9.09 15.16
C VAL A 20 12.88 -10.46 15.84
N GLN A 21 13.06 -10.48 17.18
CA GLN A 21 12.95 -11.70 17.99
C GLN A 21 11.55 -11.80 18.61
N ASP A 22 11.15 -13.01 19.03
CA ASP A 22 9.86 -13.26 19.68
C ASP A 22 9.64 -12.39 20.92
N GLU A 23 10.70 -12.17 21.70
CA GLU A 23 10.66 -11.33 22.90
C GLU A 23 10.29 -9.88 22.58
N GLN A 24 10.72 -9.39 21.41
CA GLN A 24 10.42 -8.02 20.97
C GLN A 24 8.95 -7.87 20.62
N LEU A 25 8.32 -8.88 20.00
CA LEU A 25 6.87 -8.87 19.75
C LEU A 25 6.09 -8.74 21.08
N ASN A 26 6.52 -9.45 22.12
CA ASN A 26 5.90 -9.37 23.44
C ASN A 26 6.04 -7.97 24.06
N VAL A 27 7.23 -7.35 23.94
CA VAL A 27 7.48 -5.99 24.44
C VAL A 27 6.61 -4.97 23.67
N MET A 28 6.46 -5.13 22.37
CA MET A 28 5.61 -4.29 21.52
C MET A 28 4.10 -4.52 21.75
N GLY A 29 3.73 -5.62 22.44
CA GLY A 29 2.34 -5.97 22.72
C GLY A 29 1.59 -6.44 21.47
N VAL A 30 2.28 -7.01 20.48
CA VAL A 30 1.68 -7.51 19.24
C VAL A 30 1.62 -9.05 19.23
N SER A 31 0.53 -9.58 18.69
CA SER A 31 0.32 -11.03 18.60
C SER A 31 1.02 -11.60 17.37
N LYS A 32 1.96 -12.54 17.57
CA LYS A 32 2.71 -13.20 16.51
C LYS A 32 1.79 -13.84 15.46
N GLY A 33 2.16 -13.69 14.18
CA GLY A 33 1.47 -14.33 13.06
C GLY A 33 0.12 -13.70 12.70
N HIS A 34 -0.21 -12.55 13.26
CA HIS A 34 -1.49 -11.87 13.00
C HIS A 34 -1.30 -10.54 12.28
N MET A 35 -2.33 -10.13 11.53
CA MET A 35 -2.47 -8.78 11.02
C MET A 35 -3.37 -7.99 11.97
N THR A 36 -2.89 -6.84 12.43
CA THR A 36 -3.63 -5.93 13.30
C THR A 36 -3.69 -4.55 12.64
N LEU A 37 -4.89 -3.96 12.58
CA LEU A 37 -5.04 -2.57 12.22
C LEU A 37 -4.64 -1.70 13.42
N VAL A 38 -3.79 -0.71 13.15
CA VAL A 38 -3.31 0.24 14.16
C VAL A 38 -3.67 1.67 13.77
N ASP A 39 -3.88 2.51 14.76
CA ASP A 39 -4.04 3.95 14.58
C ASP A 39 -2.68 4.67 14.51
N ALA A 40 -2.70 5.98 14.24
CA ALA A 40 -1.49 6.77 14.11
C ALA A 40 -0.63 6.80 15.39
N PRO A 41 -1.18 6.97 16.62
CA PRO A 41 -0.41 6.86 17.86
C PRO A 41 0.24 5.50 18.07
N ALA A 42 -0.48 4.41 17.85
CA ALA A 42 0.04 3.06 17.98
C ALA A 42 1.17 2.79 16.97
N ARG A 43 0.99 3.22 15.70
CA ARG A 43 2.04 3.16 14.68
C ARG A 43 3.30 3.91 15.11
N GLN A 44 3.17 5.14 15.62
CA GLN A 44 4.31 5.92 16.09
C GLN A 44 5.05 5.25 17.25
N ASN A 45 4.31 4.67 18.19
CA ASN A 45 4.90 3.92 19.29
C ASN A 45 5.68 2.68 18.82
N LEU A 46 5.15 1.93 17.86
CA LEU A 46 5.84 0.78 17.25
C LEU A 46 7.12 1.24 16.53
N LEU A 47 7.06 2.30 15.73
CA LEU A 47 8.23 2.85 15.04
C LEU A 47 9.32 3.31 16.01
N ALA A 48 8.95 3.92 17.14
CA ALA A 48 9.91 4.32 18.17
C ALA A 48 10.63 3.12 18.82
N GLN A 49 9.96 1.98 18.92
CA GLN A 49 10.56 0.73 19.42
C GLN A 49 11.43 0.02 18.38
N LEU A 50 11.26 0.35 17.10
CA LEU A 50 12.04 -0.19 15.97
C LEU A 50 13.19 0.74 15.55
N ASP A 51 13.40 1.84 16.28
CA ASP A 51 14.51 2.75 16.00
C ASP A 51 15.85 2.02 16.08
N GLY A 52 16.71 2.23 15.07
CA GLY A 52 17.99 1.53 14.95
C GLY A 52 17.93 0.13 14.32
N TYR A 53 16.76 -0.41 14.03
CA TYR A 53 16.63 -1.66 13.26
C TYR A 53 16.83 -1.41 11.77
N HIS A 54 17.42 -2.40 11.09
CA HIS A 54 17.49 -2.35 9.64
C HIS A 54 16.10 -2.58 9.04
N ALA A 55 15.68 -1.69 8.16
CA ALA A 55 14.37 -1.72 7.53
C ALA A 55 14.51 -1.95 6.01
N ARG A 56 13.63 -2.79 5.44
CA ARG A 56 13.46 -2.94 4.00
C ARG A 56 12.08 -2.44 3.60
N GLN A 57 12.00 -1.55 2.62
CA GLN A 57 10.74 -1.01 2.12
C GLN A 57 10.40 -1.58 0.75
N THR A 58 9.13 -1.92 0.55
CA THR A 58 8.57 -2.35 -0.73
C THR A 58 7.17 -1.77 -0.90
N GLY A 59 6.74 -1.55 -2.15
CA GLY A 59 5.34 -1.31 -2.42
C GLY A 59 4.52 -2.52 -2.00
N GLY A 60 3.36 -2.28 -1.37
CA GLY A 60 2.47 -3.29 -0.82
C GLY A 60 1.00 -3.02 -1.16
N GLY A 61 0.11 -3.72 -0.46
CA GLY A 61 -1.31 -3.75 -0.78
C GLY A 61 -1.64 -4.84 -1.80
N SER A 62 -2.76 -5.56 -1.61
CA SER A 62 -3.07 -6.74 -2.43
C SER A 62 -3.30 -6.38 -3.91
N ALA A 63 -3.97 -5.25 -4.19
CA ALA A 63 -4.16 -4.79 -5.56
C ALA A 63 -2.85 -4.24 -6.15
N GLY A 64 -2.05 -3.50 -5.36
CA GLY A 64 -0.73 -3.02 -5.76
C GLY A 64 0.19 -4.15 -6.19
N ASN A 65 0.33 -5.16 -5.35
CA ASN A 65 1.13 -6.36 -5.66
C ASN A 65 0.62 -7.09 -6.92
N THR A 66 -0.70 -7.14 -7.11
CA THR A 66 -1.30 -7.77 -8.29
C THR A 66 -0.94 -7.04 -9.58
N VAL A 67 -1.07 -5.70 -9.63
CA VAL A 67 -0.76 -4.93 -10.83
C VAL A 67 0.73 -4.91 -11.14
N VAL A 68 1.59 -4.85 -10.12
CA VAL A 68 3.05 -4.93 -10.29
C VAL A 68 3.44 -6.28 -10.87
N ALA A 69 2.96 -7.38 -10.28
CA ALA A 69 3.23 -8.72 -10.81
C ALA A 69 2.72 -8.88 -12.24
N PHE A 70 1.52 -8.37 -12.55
CA PHE A 70 0.94 -8.41 -13.90
C PHE A 70 1.80 -7.65 -14.91
N ALA A 71 2.29 -6.45 -14.53
CA ALA A 71 3.18 -5.65 -15.38
C ALA A 71 4.53 -6.35 -15.60
N GLN A 72 5.11 -6.96 -14.56
CA GLN A 72 6.35 -7.73 -14.65
C GLN A 72 6.23 -8.95 -15.59
N PHE A 73 5.02 -9.52 -15.73
CA PHE A 73 4.72 -10.55 -16.75
C PHE A 73 4.44 -9.96 -18.15
N GLY A 74 4.64 -8.66 -18.36
CA GLY A 74 4.47 -7.99 -19.64
C GLY A 74 3.05 -7.49 -19.93
N GLY A 75 2.16 -7.50 -18.94
CA GLY A 75 0.81 -6.95 -19.06
C GLY A 75 0.78 -5.42 -18.96
N SER A 76 -0.20 -4.78 -19.61
CA SER A 76 -0.47 -3.34 -19.45
C SER A 76 -1.49 -3.12 -18.33
N ALA A 77 -1.11 -2.43 -17.27
CA ALA A 77 -1.97 -2.18 -16.11
C ALA A 77 -2.10 -0.70 -15.78
N PHE A 78 -3.29 -0.32 -15.30
CA PHE A 78 -3.55 0.95 -14.63
C PHE A 78 -4.02 0.70 -13.20
N TYR A 79 -3.49 1.44 -12.26
CA TYR A 79 -3.84 1.33 -10.84
C TYR A 79 -4.34 2.65 -10.26
N SER A 80 -5.58 2.65 -9.78
CA SER A 80 -6.13 3.76 -9.00
C SER A 80 -5.98 3.50 -7.51
N CYS A 81 -5.30 4.41 -6.84
CA CYS A 81 -5.02 4.32 -5.41
C CYS A 81 -4.86 5.72 -4.79
N ARG A 82 -4.68 5.78 -3.48
CA ARG A 82 -4.47 7.03 -2.77
C ARG A 82 -3.28 6.94 -1.83
N VAL A 83 -2.35 7.88 -1.97
CA VAL A 83 -1.20 8.08 -1.09
C VAL A 83 -1.09 9.56 -0.71
N ALA A 84 -0.33 9.88 0.33
CA ALA A 84 -0.08 11.24 0.77
C ALA A 84 1.14 11.86 0.07
N ASP A 85 1.25 13.18 0.15
CA ASP A 85 2.44 13.93 -0.24
C ASP A 85 3.49 13.87 0.88
N ASP A 86 4.02 12.67 1.09
CA ASP A 86 5.05 12.35 2.07
C ASP A 86 6.09 11.37 1.45
N ALA A 87 7.15 11.08 2.19
CA ALA A 87 8.24 10.23 1.71
C ALA A 87 7.77 8.82 1.29
N LEU A 88 6.79 8.23 1.99
CA LEU A 88 6.24 6.92 1.64
C LEU A 88 5.36 6.99 0.39
N GLY A 89 4.60 8.08 0.22
CA GLY A 89 3.77 8.27 -0.98
C GLY A 89 4.62 8.50 -2.22
N HIS A 90 5.71 9.27 -2.10
CA HIS A 90 6.68 9.43 -3.18
C HIS A 90 7.33 8.10 -3.55
N PHE A 91 7.79 7.35 -2.55
CA PHE A 91 8.34 6.01 -2.75
C PHE A 91 7.35 5.09 -3.50
N TYR A 92 6.08 5.07 -3.09
CA TYR A 92 5.07 4.23 -3.70
C TYR A 92 4.79 4.59 -5.16
N ALA A 93 4.69 5.90 -5.46
CA ALA A 93 4.49 6.39 -6.82
C ALA A 93 5.66 6.03 -7.74
N ASP A 94 6.89 6.19 -7.24
CA ASP A 94 8.12 5.85 -7.98
C ASP A 94 8.25 4.33 -8.19
N ASP A 95 7.85 3.52 -7.21
CA ASP A 95 7.86 2.06 -7.32
C ASP A 95 6.88 1.57 -8.38
N LEU A 96 5.64 2.07 -8.41
CA LEU A 96 4.68 1.77 -9.49
C LEU A 96 5.23 2.14 -10.86
N HIS A 97 5.78 3.34 -10.99
CA HIS A 97 6.35 3.81 -12.26
C HIS A 97 7.52 2.93 -12.71
N THR A 98 8.44 2.60 -11.81
CA THR A 98 9.62 1.75 -12.08
C THR A 98 9.20 0.35 -12.54
N ASN A 99 8.10 -0.17 -12.00
CA ASN A 99 7.54 -1.47 -12.39
C ASN A 99 6.64 -1.39 -13.64
N GLY A 100 6.54 -0.22 -14.30
CA GLY A 100 5.78 -0.06 -15.55
C GLY A 100 4.27 -0.05 -15.37
N VAL A 101 3.77 0.24 -14.17
CA VAL A 101 2.34 0.40 -13.87
C VAL A 101 1.97 1.87 -14.03
N ASP A 102 0.99 2.16 -14.89
CA ASP A 102 0.39 3.49 -14.94
C ASP A 102 -0.59 3.66 -13.77
N SER A 103 -0.71 4.88 -13.25
CA SER A 103 -1.57 5.16 -12.12
C SER A 103 -2.15 6.59 -12.18
N ASN A 104 -3.10 6.87 -11.27
CA ASN A 104 -3.56 8.24 -11.03
C ASN A 104 -2.51 9.10 -10.28
N LEU A 105 -1.41 8.49 -9.81
CA LEU A 105 -0.26 9.16 -9.20
C LEU A 105 0.74 9.49 -10.30
N THR A 106 0.61 10.67 -10.91
CA THR A 106 1.47 11.05 -12.03
C THR A 106 2.80 11.66 -11.59
N GLN A 107 3.83 11.47 -12.39
CA GLN A 107 5.15 12.08 -12.17
C GLN A 107 5.16 13.56 -12.62
N PRO A 108 5.86 14.46 -11.91
CA PRO A 108 6.47 14.28 -10.58
C PRO A 108 5.41 14.45 -9.46
N HIS A 109 5.06 13.38 -8.79
CA HIS A 109 4.26 13.32 -7.55
C HIS A 109 2.94 14.14 -7.56
N GLN A 110 2.21 14.16 -8.68
CA GLN A 110 0.88 14.76 -8.77
C GLN A 110 -0.19 13.76 -8.34
N GLY A 111 -1.32 14.26 -7.83
CA GLY A 111 -2.42 13.43 -7.34
C GLY A 111 -2.26 12.95 -5.90
N LEU A 112 -1.21 13.41 -5.19
CA LEU A 112 -0.96 13.04 -3.81
C LEU A 112 -1.83 13.87 -2.83
N ALA A 113 -2.25 13.25 -1.73
CA ALA A 113 -3.05 13.92 -0.71
C ALA A 113 -2.17 14.78 0.21
N THR A 114 -2.39 16.10 0.25
CA THR A 114 -1.65 17.01 1.13
C THR A 114 -2.19 16.97 2.57
N GLY A 115 -1.30 17.12 3.54
CA GLY A 115 -1.67 17.16 4.96
C GLY A 115 -2.16 15.82 5.53
N ALA A 116 -1.89 14.73 4.83
CA ALA A 116 -2.24 13.37 5.21
C ALA A 116 -0.98 12.51 5.40
N THR A 117 -1.16 11.26 5.77
CA THR A 117 -0.06 10.27 5.90
C THR A 117 -0.36 9.07 5.04
N THR A 118 0.63 8.60 4.28
CA THR A 118 0.52 7.40 3.45
C THR A 118 0.30 6.16 4.32
N GLY A 119 -0.54 5.25 3.84
CA GLY A 119 -0.75 3.95 4.44
C GLY A 119 0.54 3.12 4.49
N SER A 120 0.74 2.40 5.58
CA SER A 120 1.94 1.59 5.76
C SER A 120 1.65 0.33 6.57
N CYS A 121 2.42 -0.72 6.30
CA CYS A 121 2.39 -1.95 7.08
C CYS A 121 3.78 -2.18 7.68
N LEU A 122 3.88 -2.27 9.00
CA LEU A 122 5.09 -2.75 9.68
C LEU A 122 5.02 -4.28 9.67
N VAL A 123 5.95 -4.90 8.97
CA VAL A 123 6.05 -6.36 8.84
C VAL A 123 7.20 -6.84 9.72
N LEU A 124 6.86 -7.45 10.85
CA LEU A 124 7.81 -7.95 11.84
C LEU A 124 8.05 -9.43 11.54
N VAL A 125 9.27 -9.78 11.14
CA VAL A 125 9.66 -11.14 10.75
C VAL A 125 10.50 -11.77 11.84
N THR A 126 10.04 -12.89 12.39
CA THR A 126 10.77 -13.66 13.41
C THR A 126 11.67 -14.74 12.76
N PRO A 127 12.67 -15.32 13.49
CA PRO A 127 13.64 -16.26 12.92
C PRO A 127 13.05 -17.52 12.31
N ASP A 128 11.82 -17.90 12.68
CA ASP A 128 11.06 -18.99 12.08
C ASP A 128 10.30 -18.58 10.80
N ALA A 129 10.60 -17.37 10.28
CA ALA A 129 9.97 -16.75 9.11
C ALA A 129 8.47 -16.43 9.28
N GLU A 130 7.95 -16.41 10.52
CA GLU A 130 6.58 -15.96 10.77
C GLU A 130 6.50 -14.43 10.63
N ARG A 131 5.43 -13.95 10.00
CA ARG A 131 5.20 -12.53 9.72
C ARG A 131 4.07 -12.00 10.57
N THR A 132 4.37 -10.99 11.38
CA THR A 132 3.39 -10.25 12.18
C THR A 132 3.23 -8.86 11.57
N MET A 133 2.00 -8.48 11.25
CA MET A 133 1.72 -7.26 10.49
C MET A 133 0.93 -6.26 11.33
N CYS A 134 1.43 -5.02 11.38
CA CYS A 134 0.73 -3.89 11.99
C CYS A 134 0.44 -2.86 10.91
N THR A 135 -0.83 -2.81 10.45
CA THR A 135 -1.26 -2.02 9.30
C THR A 135 -1.93 -0.73 9.74
N TYR A 136 -1.37 0.39 9.30
CA TYR A 136 -1.97 1.71 9.38
C TYR A 136 -2.45 2.13 8.00
N LEU A 137 -3.75 2.29 7.83
CA LEU A 137 -4.33 2.59 6.52
C LEU A 137 -4.01 4.00 6.03
N GLY A 138 -3.84 4.97 6.93
CA GLY A 138 -3.58 6.35 6.53
C GLY A 138 -4.61 6.87 5.54
N THR A 139 -4.17 7.68 4.59
CA THR A 139 -5.06 8.28 3.58
C THR A 139 -5.65 7.28 2.59
N THR A 140 -5.12 6.05 2.51
CA THR A 140 -5.71 5.04 1.61
C THR A 140 -7.13 4.63 2.04
N ALA A 141 -7.46 4.77 3.34
CA ALA A 141 -8.82 4.58 3.86
C ALA A 141 -9.85 5.56 3.27
N ASP A 142 -9.38 6.70 2.78
CA ASP A 142 -10.21 7.76 2.18
C ASP A 142 -10.22 7.70 0.64
N LEU A 143 -9.87 6.54 0.06
CA LEU A 143 -9.93 6.32 -1.37
C LEU A 143 -11.37 6.53 -1.86
N ASP A 144 -11.57 7.45 -2.79
CA ASP A 144 -12.86 7.87 -3.30
C ASP A 144 -12.89 7.87 -4.85
N GLU A 145 -14.04 8.21 -5.42
CA GLU A 145 -14.27 8.29 -6.86
C GLU A 145 -13.30 9.23 -7.61
N LYS A 146 -12.71 10.21 -6.92
CA LYS A 146 -11.77 11.16 -7.55
C LYS A 146 -10.45 10.53 -7.93
N ALA A 147 -10.12 9.38 -7.34
CA ALA A 147 -8.96 8.60 -7.72
C ALA A 147 -9.17 7.79 -9.01
N LEU A 148 -10.42 7.66 -9.48
CA LEU A 148 -10.75 6.88 -10.66
C LEU A 148 -10.32 7.61 -11.94
N ASN A 149 -9.73 6.86 -12.88
CA ASN A 149 -9.46 7.33 -14.23
C ASN A 149 -10.46 6.68 -15.18
N LEU A 150 -11.52 7.43 -15.55
CA LEU A 150 -12.62 6.91 -16.36
C LEU A 150 -12.17 6.49 -17.78
N ASP A 151 -11.16 7.16 -18.35
CA ASP A 151 -10.63 6.78 -19.66
C ASP A 151 -9.85 5.46 -19.59
N ALA A 152 -9.07 5.26 -18.52
CA ALA A 152 -8.40 4.00 -18.27
C ALA A 152 -9.42 2.86 -18.01
N ILE A 153 -10.47 3.15 -17.24
CA ILE A 153 -11.60 2.23 -17.02
C ILE A 153 -12.22 1.85 -18.37
N ALA A 154 -12.63 2.81 -19.20
CA ALA A 154 -13.29 2.56 -20.47
C ALA A 154 -12.43 1.75 -21.46
N SER A 155 -11.10 1.78 -21.31
CA SER A 155 -10.15 1.10 -22.19
C SER A 155 -9.62 -0.23 -21.65
N ALA A 156 -10.02 -0.64 -20.43
CA ALA A 156 -9.52 -1.84 -19.80
C ALA A 156 -10.32 -3.10 -20.17
N GLY A 157 -9.61 -4.21 -20.31
CA GLY A 157 -10.22 -5.52 -20.57
C GLY A 157 -10.75 -6.21 -19.32
N VAL A 158 -10.11 -6.00 -18.16
CA VAL A 158 -10.45 -6.61 -16.88
C VAL A 158 -10.38 -5.57 -15.77
N TYR A 159 -11.33 -5.67 -14.82
CA TYR A 159 -11.34 -4.86 -13.60
C TYR A 159 -11.02 -5.73 -12.39
N TYR A 160 -10.12 -5.24 -11.54
CA TYR A 160 -9.76 -5.88 -10.29
C TYR A 160 -9.99 -4.90 -9.13
N MET A 161 -10.79 -5.31 -8.17
CA MET A 161 -11.02 -4.59 -6.92
C MET A 161 -10.69 -5.52 -5.75
N GLU A 162 -9.88 -5.06 -4.82
CA GLU A 162 -9.59 -5.84 -3.62
C GLU A 162 -10.76 -5.82 -2.64
N GLY A 163 -10.99 -6.95 -1.95
CA GLY A 163 -12.10 -7.10 -1.00
C GLY A 163 -12.02 -6.19 0.22
N TYR A 164 -10.85 -5.66 0.55
CA TYR A 164 -10.67 -4.71 1.67
C TYR A 164 -11.41 -3.39 1.46
N LEU A 165 -11.64 -2.96 0.23
CA LEU A 165 -12.43 -1.76 -0.06
C LEU A 165 -13.89 -1.91 0.36
N ALA A 166 -14.42 -3.13 0.42
CA ALA A 166 -15.78 -3.38 0.90
C ALA A 166 -15.97 -3.09 2.41
N ALA A 167 -14.88 -2.98 3.16
CA ALA A 167 -14.91 -2.57 4.58
C ALA A 167 -14.75 -1.05 4.78
N SER A 168 -14.45 -0.29 3.71
CA SER A 168 -14.30 1.16 3.73
C SER A 168 -15.65 1.85 3.48
N GLN A 169 -15.92 2.93 4.21
CA GLN A 169 -17.15 3.74 3.99
C GLN A 169 -17.16 4.43 2.62
N THR A 170 -16.00 4.77 2.08
CA THR A 170 -15.84 5.43 0.77
C THR A 170 -15.68 4.42 -0.37
N GLY A 171 -15.17 3.24 -0.10
CA GLY A 171 -14.91 2.21 -1.11
C GLY A 171 -16.18 1.51 -1.65
N LEU A 172 -17.34 1.71 -1.01
CA LEU A 172 -18.64 1.18 -1.44
C LEU A 172 -19.52 2.24 -2.12
N ALA A 173 -19.11 3.50 -2.17
CA ALA A 173 -19.82 4.58 -2.84
C ALA A 173 -19.47 4.62 -4.32
#